data_0c705973a57a08c04c5eab14cddeadae
#
_entry.id   0c705973a57a08c04c5eab14cddeadae
#
_cell.length_a   1.000
_cell.length_b   1.000
_cell.length_c   1.000
_cell.angle_alpha   90.00
_cell.angle_beta   90.00
_cell.angle_gamma   90.00
#
_symmetry.space_group_name_H-M   'P 1'
#
loop_
_entity.id
_entity.type
_entity.pdbx_description
1 polymer ?
#
loop_
_entity_poly.entity_id
_entity_poly.type
_entity_poly.pdbx_seq_one_letter_code
_entity_poly.pdbx_strand_id
1 'polypeptide(L)'
;MKVKFNKFERVAGLFVGIAFLGGILSLGAIAIKQSWFERKIKYYTEIEKAEGIFPGTKVKMAGLKAGRVEEVILLEDKVLVKLSVLNSFSSRIKTDSMIVMSRPFIIGEKIIDISAGSKDAEILKPN
;
A
#
# COMPACT_ATOMS: atom_id res chain seq x y z
N MET A 1 5.71 -2.94 51.39
CA MET A 1 6.45 -1.69 51.46
C MET A 1 5.66 -0.59 50.78
N LYS A 2 5.31 0.43 51.53
CA LYS A 2 4.57 1.57 50.95
C LYS A 2 5.54 2.61 50.41
N VAL A 3 5.45 2.87 49.13
CA VAL A 3 6.24 3.90 48.48
C VAL A 3 5.40 5.19 48.48
N LYS A 4 5.90 6.22 49.14
CA LYS A 4 5.27 7.53 49.12
C LYS A 4 5.85 8.33 47.97
N PHE A 5 4.99 8.74 47.05
CA PHE A 5 5.41 9.58 45.95
C PHE A 5 5.28 11.05 46.34
N ASN A 6 6.31 11.81 46.04
CA ASN A 6 6.28 13.26 46.18
C ASN A 6 5.41 13.87 45.09
N LYS A 7 5.06 15.15 45.27
CA LYS A 7 4.31 15.88 44.24
C LYS A 7 5.04 15.83 42.88
N PHE A 8 6.37 15.93 42.90
CA PHE A 8 7.19 15.88 41.70
C PHE A 8 7.11 14.50 41.02
N GLU A 9 7.08 13.44 41.80
CA GLU A 9 6.98 12.08 41.25
C GLU A 9 5.61 11.87 40.61
N ARG A 10 4.55 12.39 41.21
CA ARG A 10 3.20 12.31 40.67
C ARG A 10 3.09 13.06 39.34
N VAL A 11 3.65 14.26 39.32
CA VAL A 11 3.65 15.09 38.11
C VAL A 11 4.46 14.44 37.01
N ALA A 12 5.64 13.89 37.36
CA ALA A 12 6.47 13.18 36.38
C ALA A 12 5.77 11.95 35.83
N GLY A 13 5.12 11.15 36.69
CA GLY A 13 4.35 10.00 36.27
C GLY A 13 3.17 10.36 35.38
N LEU A 14 2.47 11.43 35.73
CA LEU A 14 1.36 11.92 34.90
C LEU A 14 1.86 12.39 33.54
N PHE A 15 2.97 13.11 33.52
CA PHE A 15 3.59 13.58 32.27
C PHE A 15 3.98 12.42 31.36
N VAL A 16 4.65 11.41 31.92
CA VAL A 16 5.04 10.22 31.17
C VAL A 16 3.82 9.48 30.63
N GLY A 17 2.76 9.35 31.45
CA GLY A 17 1.53 8.72 31.03
C GLY A 17 0.86 9.44 29.86
N ILE A 18 0.81 10.78 29.93
CA ILE A 18 0.23 11.61 28.86
C ILE A 18 1.08 11.48 27.59
N ALA A 19 2.40 11.52 27.72
CA ALA A 19 3.30 11.39 26.58
C ALA A 19 3.14 10.02 25.90
N PHE A 20 3.03 8.98 26.70
CA PHE A 20 2.85 7.61 26.19
C PHE A 20 1.49 7.48 25.46
N LEU A 21 0.43 8.01 26.05
CA LEU A 21 -0.90 8.01 25.46
C LEU A 21 -0.91 8.79 24.14
N GLY A 22 -0.28 9.97 24.11
CA GLY A 22 -0.15 10.76 22.90
C GLY A 22 0.61 10.04 21.80
N GLY A 23 1.67 9.31 22.18
CA GLY A 23 2.43 8.51 21.22
C GLY A 23 1.58 7.41 20.60
N ILE A 24 0.79 6.70 21.42
CA ILE A 24 -0.10 5.65 20.93
C ILE A 24 -1.16 6.22 19.99
N LEU A 25 -1.76 7.34 20.35
CA LEU A 25 -2.76 8.01 19.53
C LEU A 25 -2.16 8.48 18.19
N SER A 26 -0.94 8.99 18.21
CA SER A 26 -0.24 9.42 17.00
C SER A 26 0.02 8.25 16.06
N LEU A 27 0.50 7.13 16.59
CA LEU A 27 0.73 5.92 15.80
C LEU A 27 -0.56 5.40 15.18
N GLY A 28 -1.64 5.41 15.96
CA GLY A 28 -2.96 5.01 15.46
C GLY A 28 -3.44 5.89 14.33
N ALA A 29 -3.26 7.21 14.44
CA ALA A 29 -3.65 8.15 13.40
C ALA A 29 -2.85 7.94 12.12
N ILE A 30 -1.54 7.69 12.24
CA ILE A 30 -0.69 7.40 11.08
C ILE A 30 -1.13 6.09 10.41
N ALA A 31 -1.41 5.06 11.20
CA ALA A 31 -1.84 3.77 10.68
C ALA A 31 -3.14 3.92 9.87
N ILE A 32 -4.10 4.69 10.38
CA ILE A 32 -5.37 4.93 9.69
C ILE A 32 -5.14 5.70 8.39
N LYS A 33 -4.31 6.76 8.42
CA LYS A 33 -4.01 7.55 7.23
C LYS A 33 -3.33 6.74 6.14
N GLN A 34 -2.47 5.80 6.51
CA GLN A 34 -1.74 4.99 5.55
C GLN A 34 -2.51 3.74 5.14
N SER A 35 -3.74 3.61 5.60
CA SER A 35 -4.60 2.47 5.28
C SER A 35 -3.98 1.13 5.67
N TRP A 36 -3.30 1.11 6.82
CA TRP A 36 -2.66 -0.12 7.30
C TRP A 36 -3.68 -1.24 7.55
N PHE A 37 -4.89 -0.86 7.90
CA PHE A 37 -5.97 -1.81 8.18
C PHE A 37 -6.89 -2.01 6.98
N GLU A 38 -6.66 -1.31 5.88
CA GLU A 38 -7.44 -1.50 4.68
C GLU A 38 -7.11 -2.84 4.04
N ARG A 39 -8.15 -3.54 3.62
CA ARG A 39 -8.01 -4.84 2.99
C ARG A 39 -7.34 -4.68 1.64
N LYS A 40 -6.38 -5.55 1.37
CA LYS A 40 -5.66 -5.57 0.10
C LYS A 40 -6.08 -6.79 -0.70
N ILE A 41 -6.27 -6.58 -1.99
CA ILE A 41 -6.66 -7.65 -2.91
C ILE A 41 -5.48 -7.90 -3.84
N LYS A 42 -5.19 -9.18 -4.05
CA LYS A 42 -4.04 -9.58 -4.85
C LYS A 42 -4.47 -9.89 -6.28
N TYR A 43 -3.68 -9.40 -7.22
CA TYR A 43 -3.88 -9.64 -8.63
C TYR A 43 -2.58 -10.16 -9.23
N TYR A 44 -2.73 -10.94 -10.29
CA TYR A 44 -1.58 -11.47 -11.02
C TYR A 44 -1.63 -10.93 -12.44
N THR A 45 -0.47 -10.58 -12.97
CA THR A 45 -0.33 -10.16 -14.35
C THR A 45 0.91 -10.78 -14.95
N GLU A 46 0.83 -11.13 -16.23
CA GLU A 46 1.97 -11.67 -16.98
C GLU A 46 2.50 -10.59 -17.90
N ILE A 47 3.81 -10.38 -17.88
CA ILE A 47 4.48 -9.43 -18.75
C ILE A 47 5.69 -10.12 -19.41
N GLU A 48 6.05 -9.67 -20.59
CA GLU A 48 7.19 -10.26 -21.30
C GLU A 48 8.52 -9.93 -20.65
N LYS A 49 8.69 -8.68 -20.23
CA LYS A 49 9.91 -8.22 -19.59
C LYS A 49 9.58 -7.36 -18.37
N ALA A 50 10.25 -7.63 -17.27
CA ALA A 50 10.07 -6.90 -16.01
C ALA A 50 11.22 -5.92 -15.75
N GLU A 51 11.67 -5.22 -16.77
CA GLU A 51 12.77 -4.26 -16.61
C GLU A 51 12.36 -3.12 -15.68
N GLY A 52 13.09 -2.97 -14.58
CA GLY A 52 12.82 -1.92 -13.61
C GLY A 52 11.67 -2.20 -12.67
N ILE A 53 11.07 -3.39 -12.74
CA ILE A 53 9.99 -3.82 -11.84
C ILE A 53 10.56 -4.83 -10.86
N PHE A 54 10.35 -4.57 -9.58
CA PHE A 54 10.84 -5.45 -8.50
C PHE A 54 9.86 -5.35 -7.32
N PRO A 55 9.96 -6.25 -6.34
CA PRO A 55 9.09 -6.17 -5.16
C PRO A 55 9.20 -4.81 -4.49
N GLY A 56 8.07 -4.19 -4.21
CA GLY A 56 8.00 -2.85 -3.65
C GLY A 56 7.70 -1.76 -4.68
N THR A 57 7.73 -2.07 -5.96
CA THR A 57 7.38 -1.09 -7.01
C THR A 57 5.96 -0.57 -6.78
N LYS A 58 5.79 0.73 -6.89
CA LYS A 58 4.49 1.36 -6.65
C LYS A 58 3.51 1.07 -7.79
N VAL A 59 2.27 0.83 -7.43
CA VAL A 59 1.16 0.67 -8.37
C VAL A 59 0.23 1.86 -8.18
N LYS A 60 -0.05 2.56 -9.27
CA LYS A 60 -0.93 3.73 -9.25
C LYS A 60 -2.12 3.54 -10.17
N MET A 61 -3.19 4.25 -9.87
CA MET A 61 -4.38 4.32 -10.70
C MET A 61 -4.82 5.77 -10.78
N ALA A 62 -4.85 6.32 -12.00
CA ALA A 62 -5.19 7.73 -12.23
C ALA A 62 -4.31 8.68 -11.39
N GLY A 63 -3.03 8.34 -11.19
CA GLY A 63 -2.10 9.14 -10.41
C GLY A 63 -2.16 8.93 -8.91
N LEU A 64 -3.11 8.14 -8.41
CA LEU A 64 -3.25 7.84 -7.00
C LEU A 64 -2.56 6.53 -6.66
N LYS A 65 -1.99 6.45 -5.47
CA LYS A 65 -1.34 5.22 -5.00
C LYS A 65 -2.39 4.15 -4.73
N ALA A 66 -2.43 3.13 -5.58
CA ALA A 66 -3.40 2.05 -5.47
C ALA A 66 -2.86 0.82 -4.76
N GLY A 67 -1.54 0.60 -4.80
CA GLY A 67 -0.94 -0.57 -4.21
C GLY A 67 0.54 -0.68 -4.49
N ARG A 68 1.04 -1.90 -4.50
CA ARG A 68 2.46 -2.16 -4.78
C ARG A 68 2.64 -3.56 -5.35
N VAL A 69 3.80 -3.79 -5.95
CA VAL A 69 4.21 -5.11 -6.38
C VAL A 69 4.70 -5.89 -5.18
N GLU A 70 4.15 -7.07 -4.95
CA GLU A 70 4.58 -7.94 -3.85
C GLU A 70 5.66 -8.91 -4.27
N GLU A 71 5.53 -9.49 -5.46
CA GLU A 71 6.44 -10.52 -5.91
C GLU A 71 6.57 -10.50 -7.42
N VAL A 72 7.75 -10.85 -7.91
CA VAL A 72 8.03 -10.99 -9.33
C VAL A 72 8.61 -12.38 -9.54
N ILE A 73 7.95 -13.20 -10.35
CA ILE A 73 8.34 -14.59 -10.59
C ILE A 73 8.68 -14.76 -12.06
N LEU A 74 9.87 -15.29 -12.32
CA LEU A 74 10.29 -15.59 -13.67
C LEU A 74 9.72 -16.94 -14.11
N LEU A 75 8.92 -16.92 -15.17
CA LEU A 75 8.43 -18.12 -15.84
C LEU A 75 9.35 -18.43 -17.02
N GLU A 76 9.05 -19.49 -17.77
CA GLU A 76 9.91 -19.92 -18.87
C GLU A 76 10.18 -18.82 -19.90
N ASP A 77 9.14 -18.13 -20.33
CA ASP A 77 9.23 -17.08 -21.35
C ASP A 77 8.53 -15.78 -20.96
N LYS A 78 8.02 -15.71 -19.74
CA LYS A 78 7.25 -14.56 -19.24
C LYS A 78 7.62 -14.27 -17.80
N VAL A 79 7.16 -13.13 -17.31
CA VAL A 79 7.31 -12.76 -15.91
C VAL A 79 5.93 -12.60 -15.30
N LEU A 80 5.68 -13.32 -14.20
CA LEU A 80 4.45 -13.19 -13.44
C LEU A 80 4.67 -12.17 -12.33
N VAL A 81 3.84 -11.14 -12.31
CA VAL A 81 3.93 -10.09 -11.31
C VAL A 81 2.72 -10.17 -10.41
N LYS A 82 2.97 -10.29 -9.11
CA LYS A 82 1.91 -10.32 -8.12
C LYS A 82 1.74 -8.92 -7.55
N LEU A 83 0.54 -8.37 -7.71
CA LEU A 83 0.21 -7.03 -7.27
C LEU A 83 -0.70 -7.09 -6.04
N SER A 84 -0.49 -6.17 -5.11
CA SER A 84 -1.38 -5.97 -3.97
C SER A 84 -2.04 -4.61 -4.15
N VAL A 85 -3.35 -4.58 -4.25
CA VAL A 85 -4.11 -3.36 -4.50
C VAL A 85 -5.09 -3.14 -3.35
N LEU A 86 -5.21 -1.88 -2.93
CA LEU A 86 -6.13 -1.51 -1.86
C LEU A 86 -7.57 -1.82 -2.27
N ASN A 87 -8.38 -2.27 -1.32
CA ASN A 87 -9.76 -2.66 -1.57
C ASN A 87 -10.59 -1.52 -2.19
N SER A 88 -10.30 -0.29 -1.81
CA SER A 88 -11.00 0.88 -2.36
C SER A 88 -10.82 1.05 -3.87
N PHE A 89 -9.74 0.51 -4.43
CA PHE A 89 -9.47 0.57 -5.87
C PHE A 89 -9.90 -0.68 -6.62
N SER A 90 -10.18 -1.78 -5.92
CA SER A 90 -10.48 -3.07 -6.55
C SER A 90 -11.74 -3.02 -7.42
N SER A 91 -12.74 -2.24 -7.03
CA SER A 91 -13.97 -2.10 -7.80
C SER A 91 -13.77 -1.36 -9.12
N ARG A 92 -12.64 -0.68 -9.28
CA ARG A 92 -12.31 0.05 -10.50
C ARG A 92 -11.43 -0.75 -11.45
N ILE A 93 -10.88 -1.86 -10.98
CA ILE A 93 -10.12 -2.77 -11.83
C ILE A 93 -11.11 -3.70 -12.53
N LYS A 94 -11.22 -3.53 -13.83
CA LYS A 94 -12.19 -4.26 -14.62
C LYS A 94 -11.50 -5.03 -15.75
N THR A 95 -12.27 -5.82 -16.48
CA THR A 95 -11.73 -6.67 -17.52
C THR A 95 -11.06 -5.89 -18.66
N ASP A 96 -11.45 -4.63 -18.86
CA ASP A 96 -10.85 -3.75 -19.86
C ASP A 96 -9.77 -2.82 -19.30
N SER A 97 -9.40 -2.97 -18.03
CA SER A 97 -8.30 -2.20 -17.44
C SER A 97 -6.97 -2.60 -18.08
N MET A 98 -6.13 -1.62 -18.34
CA MET A 98 -4.82 -1.85 -18.94
C MET A 98 -3.72 -1.52 -17.93
N ILE A 99 -2.65 -2.29 -18.00
CA ILE A 99 -1.48 -2.08 -17.16
C ILE A 99 -0.38 -1.50 -18.04
N VAL A 100 0.12 -0.34 -17.64
CA VAL A 100 1.20 0.33 -18.35
C VAL A 100 2.34 0.59 -17.38
N MET A 101 3.55 0.25 -17.78
CA MET A 101 4.74 0.60 -17.02
C MET A 101 5.18 1.98 -17.46
N SER A 102 5.32 2.89 -16.51
CA SER A 102 5.73 4.25 -16.82
C SER A 102 6.81 4.74 -15.85
N ARG A 103 7.56 5.73 -16.32
CA ARG A 103 8.56 6.40 -15.50
C ARG A 103 8.17 7.88 -15.49
N PRO A 104 7.53 8.35 -14.39
CA PRO A 104 7.01 9.72 -14.35
C PRO A 104 8.11 10.78 -14.38
N PHE A 105 9.33 10.41 -14.01
CA PHE A 105 10.48 11.32 -14.04
C PHE A 105 11.56 10.75 -14.94
N ILE A 106 12.40 11.64 -15.49
CA ILE A 106 13.53 11.24 -16.33
C ILE A 106 14.49 10.35 -15.54
N ILE A 107 14.70 10.69 -14.27
CA ILE A 107 15.49 9.90 -13.33
C ILE A 107 14.54 9.39 -12.25
N GLY A 108 14.57 8.08 -11.99
CA GLY A 108 13.72 7.49 -10.96
C GLY A 108 13.27 6.10 -11.31
N GLU A 109 12.47 5.53 -10.44
CA GLU A 109 11.95 4.18 -10.58
C GLU A 109 10.75 4.13 -11.51
N LYS A 110 10.62 3.01 -12.21
CA LYS A 110 9.40 2.74 -12.97
C LYS A 110 8.26 2.45 -12.01
N ILE A 111 7.07 2.81 -12.41
CA ILE A 111 5.86 2.48 -11.68
C ILE A 111 4.92 1.72 -12.59
N ILE A 112 3.99 0.99 -12.00
CA ILE A 112 2.91 0.35 -12.73
C ILE A 112 1.70 1.25 -12.63
N ASP A 113 1.12 1.59 -13.77
CA ASP A 113 -0.07 2.41 -13.83
C ASP A 113 -1.22 1.55 -14.39
N ILE A 114 -2.29 1.44 -13.61
CA ILE A 114 -3.47 0.67 -14.01
C ILE A 114 -4.56 1.67 -14.41
N SER A 115 -5.10 1.48 -15.59
CA SER A 115 -6.23 2.31 -16.03
C SER A 115 -7.51 1.83 -15.37
N ALA A 116 -8.37 2.77 -14.99
CA ALA A 116 -9.70 2.42 -14.51
C ALA A 116 -10.51 1.87 -15.68
N GLY A 117 -11.27 0.80 -15.42
CA GLY A 117 -12.11 0.21 -16.44
C GLY A 117 -13.33 1.07 -16.77
N SER A 118 -13.98 0.77 -17.88
CA SER A 118 -15.20 1.47 -18.26
C SER A 118 -16.37 1.07 -17.36
N LYS A 119 -17.40 1.88 -17.33
CA LYS A 119 -18.58 1.60 -16.49
C LYS A 119 -19.28 0.30 -16.88
N ASP A 120 -19.24 -0.03 -18.15
CA ASP A 120 -19.94 -1.20 -18.69
C ASP A 120 -19.17 -2.49 -18.59
N ALA A 121 -17.88 -2.43 -18.24
CA ALA A 121 -17.06 -3.62 -18.11
C ALA A 121 -17.27 -4.30 -16.76
N GLU A 122 -17.07 -5.61 -16.72
CA GLU A 122 -17.19 -6.38 -15.49
C GLU A 122 -15.97 -6.14 -14.59
N ILE A 123 -16.20 -6.20 -13.28
CA ILE A 123 -15.13 -6.09 -12.30
C ILE A 123 -14.27 -7.33 -12.38
N LEU A 124 -12.96 -7.14 -12.48
CA LEU A 124 -12.01 -8.24 -12.52
C LEU A 124 -11.94 -8.92 -11.16
N LYS A 125 -12.11 -10.24 -11.15
CA LYS A 125 -12.01 -11.01 -9.93
C LYS A 125 -10.54 -11.25 -9.59
N PRO A 126 -10.16 -11.21 -8.30
CA PRO A 126 -8.80 -11.53 -7.89
C PRO A 126 -8.50 -13.01 -8.14
N ASN A 127 -7.25 -13.27 -8.53
CA ASN A 127 -6.78 -14.64 -8.72
C ASN A 127 -6.06 -15.15 -7.47
#